data_90522ec8fa7dd47a1f1bc5bc3981f694
#
_entry.id   90522ec8fa7dd47a1f1bc5bc3981f694
#
_cell.length_a   1.000
_cell.length_b   1.000
_cell.length_c   1.000
_cell.angle_alpha   90.00
_cell.angle_beta   90.00
_cell.angle_gamma   90.00
#
_symmetry.space_group_name_H-M   'P 1'
#
loop_
_entity.id
_entity.type
_entity.pdbx_description
1 polymer ?
#
loop_
_entity_poly.entity_id
_entity_poly.type
_entity_poly.pdbx_seq_one_letter_code
_entity_poly.pdbx_strand_id
1 'polypeptide(L)'
;MQYWPDQTNTSVTRGKFDITVTSLVPSAEYQIRKIQLKSKFDPEHERTVTHMLYTAWPDHGVPRNAMSLISFIHRVRREHPVSLTTPLLVHCSAGVGRTGTFILLDVSMQQMKRECTLSVFQHLKNIRTQRMKLVQTQAQYVFIHDSLSELVVCGETDVAAGNIRIRMMQLQKPVPGGLVGFQKQFETLEEVSSQCEASYQEAKAKYNAGKNRFPDKLPNELGRVRLRFGPKPGSDYINASFIDGYKQRKAYIATQGPMEGTVADLWRMIWEHNCSCIIMLCQTQEKGQVSSHCFWPEGEKEEAVYGKLRVGVKRVSITVTS
;
A
#
# COMPACT_ATOMS: atom_id res chain seq x y z
N MET A 1 -24.19 1.97 6.41
CA MET A 1 -24.44 1.93 7.87
C MET A 1 -23.47 0.96 8.51
N GLN A 2 -22.76 1.38 9.56
CA GLN A 2 -21.84 0.53 10.29
C GLN A 2 -22.62 -0.40 11.24
N TYR A 3 -22.32 -1.69 11.25
CA TYR A 3 -23.02 -2.69 12.03
C TYR A 3 -22.16 -3.29 13.17
N TRP A 4 -20.95 -2.76 13.38
CA TRP A 4 -20.05 -3.10 14.50
C TRP A 4 -19.74 -1.85 15.33
N PRO A 5 -19.32 -1.98 16.61
CA PRO A 5 -18.88 -0.86 17.44
C PRO A 5 -17.64 -0.15 16.88
N ASP A 6 -17.53 1.17 17.09
CA ASP A 6 -16.40 1.98 16.62
C ASP A 6 -15.10 1.69 17.38
N GLN A 7 -15.21 1.43 18.68
CA GLN A 7 -14.08 1.25 19.56
C GLN A 7 -13.93 -0.21 19.99
N THR A 8 -12.69 -0.63 20.21
CA THR A 8 -12.39 -1.93 20.82
C THR A 8 -12.90 -1.98 22.27
N ASN A 9 -13.31 -3.18 22.69
CA ASN A 9 -13.88 -3.45 24.01
C ASN A 9 -15.19 -2.69 24.32
N THR A 10 -15.86 -2.20 23.27
CA THR A 10 -17.21 -1.67 23.38
C THR A 10 -18.23 -2.64 22.78
N SER A 11 -19.42 -2.67 23.35
CA SER A 11 -20.50 -3.56 22.94
C SER A 11 -21.71 -2.75 22.45
N VAL A 12 -22.35 -3.24 21.40
CA VAL A 12 -23.59 -2.68 20.85
C VAL A 12 -24.61 -3.79 20.70
N THR A 13 -25.80 -3.57 21.24
CA THR A 13 -26.93 -4.50 21.04
C THR A 13 -27.61 -4.23 19.72
N ARG A 14 -27.78 -5.28 18.91
CA ARG A 14 -28.57 -5.26 17.68
C ARG A 14 -29.60 -6.40 17.71
N GLY A 15 -30.87 -6.05 17.94
CA GLY A 15 -31.91 -7.02 18.08
C GLY A 15 -31.63 -7.98 19.25
N LYS A 16 -31.43 -9.25 18.92
CA LYS A 16 -31.19 -10.32 19.89
C LYS A 16 -29.71 -10.65 20.11
N PHE A 17 -28.80 -9.84 19.60
CA PHE A 17 -27.37 -10.07 19.70
C PHE A 17 -26.63 -8.90 20.32
N ASP A 18 -25.70 -9.22 21.19
CA ASP A 18 -24.67 -8.29 21.66
C ASP A 18 -23.39 -8.51 20.84
N ILE A 19 -22.88 -7.41 20.27
CA ILE A 19 -21.77 -7.39 19.33
C ILE A 19 -20.64 -6.60 19.97
N THR A 20 -19.50 -7.22 20.20
CA THR A 20 -18.34 -6.59 20.83
C THR A 20 -17.11 -6.72 19.91
N VAL A 21 -16.43 -5.62 19.60
CA VAL A 21 -15.13 -5.67 18.93
C VAL A 21 -14.05 -5.89 19.97
N THR A 22 -13.41 -7.06 19.95
CA THR A 22 -12.38 -7.43 20.94
C THR A 22 -10.97 -7.06 20.51
N SER A 23 -10.70 -6.97 19.18
CA SER A 23 -9.42 -6.53 18.67
C SER A 23 -9.55 -5.87 17.30
N LEU A 24 -8.61 -4.97 16.99
CA LEU A 24 -8.44 -4.31 15.68
C LEU A 24 -6.97 -4.34 15.29
N VAL A 25 -6.68 -4.93 14.16
CA VAL A 25 -5.34 -4.92 13.54
C VAL A 25 -5.43 -4.11 12.24
N PRO A 26 -4.90 -2.88 12.22
CA PRO A 26 -4.85 -2.09 11.00
C PRO A 26 -3.72 -2.54 10.09
N SER A 27 -3.95 -2.43 8.78
CA SER A 27 -2.94 -2.45 7.72
C SER A 27 -3.15 -1.23 6.83
N ALA A 28 -2.20 -0.89 5.96
CA ALA A 28 -2.33 0.23 5.03
C ALA A 28 -3.56 0.08 4.09
N GLU A 29 -3.92 -1.13 3.73
CA GLU A 29 -4.92 -1.42 2.71
C GLU A 29 -6.17 -2.12 3.21
N TYR A 30 -6.15 -2.66 4.44
CA TYR A 30 -7.26 -3.36 5.05
C TYR A 30 -7.21 -3.30 6.57
N GLN A 31 -8.30 -3.72 7.21
CA GLN A 31 -8.40 -3.82 8.68
C GLN A 31 -8.97 -5.19 9.04
N ILE A 32 -8.44 -5.81 10.07
CA ILE A 32 -8.94 -7.07 10.64
C ILE A 32 -9.48 -6.81 12.04
N ARG A 33 -10.73 -7.18 12.28
CA ARG A 33 -11.37 -7.12 13.59
C ARG A 33 -11.74 -8.52 14.04
N LYS A 34 -11.57 -8.81 15.31
CA LYS A 34 -12.24 -9.94 15.98
C LYS A 34 -13.49 -9.40 16.65
N ILE A 35 -14.62 -9.98 16.31
CA ILE A 35 -15.94 -9.59 16.81
C ILE A 35 -16.49 -10.77 17.59
N GLN A 36 -16.79 -10.53 18.85
CA GLN A 36 -17.51 -11.48 19.71
C GLN A 36 -19.01 -11.24 19.56
N LEU A 37 -19.75 -12.31 19.30
CA LEU A 37 -21.18 -12.30 19.13
C LEU A 37 -21.83 -13.19 20.21
N LYS A 38 -22.68 -12.59 21.03
CA LYS A 38 -23.48 -13.29 22.06
C LYS A 38 -24.95 -13.21 21.70
N SER A 39 -25.65 -14.32 21.78
CA SER A 39 -27.11 -14.36 21.63
C SER A 39 -27.78 -14.18 22.98
N LYS A 40 -28.81 -13.35 23.08
CA LYS A 40 -29.62 -13.20 24.26
C LYS A 40 -30.48 -14.44 24.59
N PHE A 41 -30.66 -15.33 23.61
CA PHE A 41 -31.40 -16.60 23.78
C PHE A 41 -30.50 -17.74 24.23
N ASP A 42 -29.21 -17.63 24.03
CA ASP A 42 -28.21 -18.63 24.33
C ASP A 42 -26.94 -17.95 24.83
N PRO A 43 -26.98 -17.41 26.07
CA PRO A 43 -25.87 -16.63 26.63
C PRO A 43 -24.60 -17.45 26.87
N GLU A 44 -24.72 -18.77 26.99
CA GLU A 44 -23.61 -19.68 27.23
C GLU A 44 -22.77 -19.92 25.97
N HIS A 45 -23.35 -19.68 24.79
CA HIS A 45 -22.64 -19.86 23.53
C HIS A 45 -22.25 -18.53 22.90
N GLU A 46 -20.95 -18.33 22.79
CA GLU A 46 -20.34 -17.18 22.09
C GLU A 46 -19.72 -17.62 20.76
N ARG A 47 -19.77 -16.73 19.79
CA ARG A 47 -19.09 -16.93 18.52
C ARG A 47 -18.10 -15.80 18.25
N THR A 48 -16.89 -16.16 17.81
CA THR A 48 -15.94 -15.19 17.31
C THR A 48 -16.02 -15.12 15.80
N VAL A 49 -16.28 -13.93 15.28
CA VAL A 49 -16.33 -13.64 13.84
C VAL A 49 -15.12 -12.80 13.49
N THR A 50 -14.36 -13.20 12.46
CA THR A 50 -13.30 -12.37 11.91
C THR A 50 -13.90 -11.48 10.83
N HIS A 51 -13.90 -10.18 11.06
CA HIS A 51 -14.33 -9.17 10.11
C HIS A 51 -13.11 -8.56 9.42
N MET A 52 -13.05 -8.65 8.11
CA MET A 52 -11.95 -8.14 7.30
C MET A 52 -12.48 -7.07 6.34
N LEU A 53 -12.01 -5.84 6.49
CA LEU A 53 -12.42 -4.70 5.69
C LEU A 53 -11.29 -4.27 4.77
N TYR A 54 -11.46 -4.41 3.46
CA TYR A 54 -10.55 -3.86 2.46
C TYR A 54 -10.82 -2.37 2.26
N THR A 55 -9.82 -1.53 2.54
CA THR A 55 -9.93 -0.07 2.54
C THR A 55 -9.30 0.59 1.32
N ALA A 56 -8.59 -0.18 0.47
CA ALA A 56 -7.89 0.35 -0.70
C ALA A 56 -8.77 0.42 -1.97
N TRP A 57 -10.04 0.04 -1.91
CA TRP A 57 -10.94 0.20 -3.05
C TRP A 57 -11.38 1.66 -3.17
N PRO A 58 -11.11 2.35 -4.30
CA PRO A 58 -11.54 3.73 -4.49
C PRO A 58 -13.07 3.83 -4.60
N ASP A 59 -13.63 5.03 -4.39
CA ASP A 59 -15.08 5.25 -4.49
C ASP A 59 -15.62 4.88 -5.88
N HIS A 60 -14.84 5.18 -6.92
CA HIS A 60 -15.15 4.86 -8.30
C HIS A 60 -14.06 3.98 -8.93
N GLY A 61 -14.48 3.08 -9.86
CA GLY A 61 -13.57 2.23 -10.61
C GLY A 61 -13.12 0.98 -9.85
N VAL A 62 -11.85 0.64 -10.02
CA VAL A 62 -11.19 -0.56 -9.49
C VAL A 62 -9.94 -0.19 -8.69
N PRO A 63 -9.41 -1.10 -7.86
CA PRO A 63 -8.12 -0.86 -7.19
C PRO A 63 -7.01 -0.56 -8.21
N ARG A 64 -6.11 0.35 -7.85
CA ARG A 64 -4.98 0.71 -8.73
C ARG A 64 -3.88 -0.34 -8.75
N ASN A 65 -3.76 -1.10 -7.68
CA ASN A 65 -2.75 -2.13 -7.51
C ASN A 65 -3.47 -3.48 -7.37
N ALA A 66 -3.31 -4.32 -8.36
CA ALA A 66 -3.91 -5.66 -8.39
C ALA A 66 -3.37 -6.54 -7.27
N MET A 67 -2.05 -6.48 -7.01
CA MET A 67 -1.39 -7.30 -5.98
C MET A 67 -1.88 -6.98 -4.57
N SER A 68 -2.36 -5.75 -4.32
CA SER A 68 -2.99 -5.37 -3.07
C SER A 68 -4.23 -6.21 -2.75
N LEU A 69 -5.12 -6.37 -3.73
CA LEU A 69 -6.33 -7.21 -3.55
C LEU A 69 -5.98 -8.71 -3.51
N ILE A 70 -5.01 -9.15 -4.30
CA ILE A 70 -4.51 -10.54 -4.28
C ILE A 70 -3.93 -10.87 -2.89
N SER A 71 -3.06 -10.02 -2.35
CA SER A 71 -2.49 -10.19 -1.01
C SER A 71 -3.58 -10.21 0.07
N PHE A 72 -4.62 -9.39 -0.09
CA PHE A 72 -5.77 -9.43 0.81
C PHE A 72 -6.52 -10.76 0.72
N ILE A 73 -6.76 -11.31 -0.50
CA ILE A 73 -7.38 -12.63 -0.69
C ILE A 73 -6.52 -13.73 -0.04
N HIS A 74 -5.20 -13.71 -0.24
CA HIS A 74 -4.30 -14.64 0.42
C HIS A 74 -4.38 -14.53 1.94
N ARG A 75 -4.48 -13.30 2.48
CA ARG A 75 -4.66 -13.09 3.92
C ARG A 75 -5.98 -13.66 4.41
N VAL A 76 -7.08 -13.45 3.69
CA VAL A 76 -8.39 -14.03 4.02
C VAL A 76 -8.30 -15.55 4.06
N ARG A 77 -7.65 -16.17 3.07
CA ARG A 77 -7.54 -17.65 3.00
C ARG A 77 -6.60 -18.25 4.05
N ARG A 78 -5.62 -17.51 4.52
CA ARG A 78 -4.80 -17.92 5.68
C ARG A 78 -5.60 -17.94 6.98
N GLU A 79 -6.45 -16.95 7.20
CA GLU A 79 -7.31 -16.87 8.39
C GLU A 79 -8.50 -17.85 8.31
N HIS A 80 -9.02 -18.07 7.11
CA HIS A 80 -10.21 -18.88 6.83
C HIS A 80 -9.97 -19.77 5.61
N PRO A 81 -9.37 -20.95 5.79
CA PRO A 81 -9.26 -21.95 4.72
C PRO A 81 -10.63 -22.34 4.18
N VAL A 82 -10.64 -22.87 2.95
CA VAL A 82 -11.88 -23.35 2.33
C VAL A 82 -12.52 -24.43 3.21
N SER A 83 -13.79 -24.22 3.55
CA SER A 83 -14.58 -25.14 4.38
C SER A 83 -15.93 -25.38 3.75
N LEU A 84 -16.42 -26.60 3.83
CA LEU A 84 -17.76 -26.99 3.36
C LEU A 84 -18.87 -26.57 4.34
N THR A 85 -18.53 -26.36 5.61
CA THR A 85 -19.49 -26.09 6.69
C THR A 85 -19.54 -24.64 7.12
N THR A 86 -18.48 -23.85 6.80
CA THR A 86 -18.38 -22.45 7.23
C THR A 86 -18.11 -21.55 6.03
N PRO A 87 -19.17 -21.09 5.33
CA PRO A 87 -19.02 -20.22 4.18
C PRO A 87 -18.46 -18.85 4.57
N LEU A 88 -17.65 -18.24 3.68
CA LEU A 88 -17.27 -16.84 3.78
C LEU A 88 -18.45 -15.94 3.38
N LEU A 89 -18.80 -15.01 4.26
CA LEU A 89 -19.73 -13.95 3.91
C LEU A 89 -18.94 -12.79 3.28
N VAL A 90 -19.25 -12.47 2.03
CA VAL A 90 -18.62 -11.36 1.30
C VAL A 90 -19.69 -10.35 0.91
N HIS A 91 -19.49 -9.09 1.26
CA HIS A 91 -20.41 -8.02 0.87
C HIS A 91 -19.69 -6.72 0.48
N CYS A 92 -20.34 -5.92 -0.31
CA CYS A 92 -20.04 -4.50 -0.54
C CYS A 92 -21.30 -3.68 -0.24
N SER A 93 -21.68 -2.70 -1.05
CA SER A 93 -22.97 -2.01 -0.90
C SER A 93 -24.11 -2.86 -1.46
N ALA A 94 -24.11 -3.13 -2.77
CA ALA A 94 -25.15 -3.94 -3.44
C ALA A 94 -24.89 -5.44 -3.40
N GLY A 95 -23.69 -5.88 -3.02
CA GLY A 95 -23.30 -7.30 -3.02
C GLY A 95 -23.15 -7.89 -4.42
N VAL A 96 -22.74 -7.07 -5.42
CA VAL A 96 -22.60 -7.53 -6.82
C VAL A 96 -21.26 -7.15 -7.45
N GLY A 97 -20.86 -5.87 -7.47
CA GLY A 97 -19.67 -5.41 -8.15
C GLY A 97 -18.37 -5.86 -7.45
N ARG A 98 -17.95 -5.14 -6.38
CA ARG A 98 -16.75 -5.46 -5.58
C ARG A 98 -16.81 -6.88 -5.02
N THR A 99 -17.98 -7.31 -4.57
CA THR A 99 -18.23 -8.68 -4.09
C THR A 99 -17.95 -9.72 -5.16
N GLY A 100 -18.47 -9.53 -6.38
CA GLY A 100 -18.24 -10.44 -7.49
C GLY A 100 -16.79 -10.48 -7.94
N THR A 101 -16.10 -9.32 -7.93
CA THR A 101 -14.67 -9.24 -8.26
C THR A 101 -13.83 -10.04 -7.26
N PHE A 102 -14.08 -9.87 -5.96
CA PHE A 102 -13.38 -10.65 -4.92
C PHE A 102 -13.62 -12.16 -5.10
N ILE A 103 -14.88 -12.58 -5.23
CA ILE A 103 -15.24 -14.00 -5.34
C ILE A 103 -14.62 -14.61 -6.60
N LEU A 104 -14.72 -13.93 -7.74
CA LEU A 104 -14.19 -14.45 -9.00
C LEU A 104 -12.66 -14.56 -9.00
N LEU A 105 -11.96 -13.58 -8.44
CA LEU A 105 -10.51 -13.68 -8.22
C LEU A 105 -10.16 -14.87 -7.33
N ASP A 106 -10.80 -15.00 -6.19
CA ASP A 106 -10.51 -16.07 -5.24
C ASP A 106 -10.75 -17.47 -5.84
N VAL A 107 -11.86 -17.67 -6.56
CA VAL A 107 -12.15 -18.94 -7.25
C VAL A 107 -11.13 -19.21 -8.36
N SER A 108 -10.78 -18.20 -9.16
CA SER A 108 -9.81 -18.34 -10.25
C SER A 108 -8.41 -18.66 -9.72
N MET A 109 -7.99 -18.02 -8.62
CA MET A 109 -6.71 -18.33 -7.96
C MET A 109 -6.67 -19.76 -7.41
N GLN A 110 -7.79 -20.25 -6.86
CA GLN A 110 -7.89 -21.64 -6.41
C GLN A 110 -7.81 -22.63 -7.58
N GLN A 111 -8.48 -22.33 -8.70
CA GLN A 111 -8.41 -23.16 -9.90
C GLN A 111 -6.97 -23.18 -10.44
N MET A 112 -6.36 -22.01 -10.60
CA MET A 112 -4.99 -21.91 -11.08
C MET A 112 -4.02 -22.75 -10.24
N LYS A 113 -4.17 -22.72 -8.90
CA LYS A 113 -3.32 -23.49 -7.99
C LYS A 113 -3.51 -25.00 -8.07
N ARG A 114 -4.71 -25.47 -8.37
CA ARG A 114 -5.06 -26.91 -8.42
C ARG A 114 -4.88 -27.52 -9.79
N GLU A 115 -5.26 -26.80 -10.83
CA GLU A 115 -5.45 -27.33 -12.18
C GLU A 115 -4.47 -26.72 -13.19
N CYS A 116 -3.71 -25.70 -12.80
CA CYS A 116 -2.85 -24.93 -13.70
C CYS A 116 -3.61 -24.37 -14.92
N THR A 117 -4.90 -24.12 -14.77
CA THR A 117 -5.80 -23.58 -15.80
C THR A 117 -6.64 -22.44 -15.25
N LEU A 118 -7.16 -21.59 -16.13
CA LEU A 118 -8.04 -20.47 -15.78
C LEU A 118 -9.28 -20.47 -16.67
N SER A 119 -10.45 -20.42 -16.06
CA SER A 119 -11.75 -20.39 -16.76
C SER A 119 -12.62 -19.22 -16.27
N VAL A 120 -12.06 -18.01 -16.28
CA VAL A 120 -12.69 -16.78 -15.71
C VAL A 120 -14.10 -16.55 -16.24
N PHE A 121 -14.27 -16.62 -17.57
CA PHE A 121 -15.59 -16.44 -18.20
C PHE A 121 -16.61 -17.49 -17.74
N GLN A 122 -16.22 -18.76 -17.69
CA GLN A 122 -17.12 -19.84 -17.29
C GLN A 122 -17.51 -19.74 -15.82
N HIS A 123 -16.53 -19.41 -14.94
CA HIS A 123 -16.81 -19.15 -13.53
C HIS A 123 -17.77 -17.97 -13.35
N LEU A 124 -17.55 -16.87 -14.07
CA LEU A 124 -18.44 -15.71 -14.01
C LEU A 124 -19.85 -16.07 -14.47
N LYS A 125 -19.98 -16.81 -15.57
CA LYS A 125 -21.27 -17.28 -16.06
C LYS A 125 -21.99 -18.11 -15.00
N ASN A 126 -21.30 -19.03 -14.35
CA ASN A 126 -21.87 -19.89 -13.32
C ASN A 126 -22.32 -19.11 -12.07
N ILE A 127 -21.46 -18.25 -11.51
CA ILE A 127 -21.83 -17.49 -10.30
C ILE A 127 -22.94 -16.47 -10.57
N ARG A 128 -23.13 -16.03 -11.80
CA ARG A 128 -24.26 -15.16 -12.20
C ARG A 128 -25.59 -15.87 -12.24
N THR A 129 -25.63 -17.20 -12.35
CA THR A 129 -26.88 -17.97 -12.17
C THR A 129 -27.32 -18.02 -10.71
N GLN A 130 -26.37 -17.93 -9.78
CA GLN A 130 -26.62 -17.95 -8.34
C GLN A 130 -26.95 -16.55 -7.80
N ARG A 131 -26.30 -15.51 -8.31
CA ARG A 131 -26.58 -14.11 -8.00
C ARG A 131 -26.35 -13.25 -9.22
N MET A 132 -27.42 -12.63 -9.73
CA MET A 132 -27.36 -11.79 -10.92
C MET A 132 -26.38 -10.61 -10.78
N LYS A 133 -25.80 -10.18 -11.90
CA LYS A 133 -24.93 -9.00 -12.00
C LYS A 133 -23.63 -9.04 -11.17
N LEU A 134 -23.20 -10.20 -10.67
CA LEU A 134 -21.86 -10.31 -10.10
C LEU A 134 -20.79 -9.86 -11.12
N VAL A 135 -19.80 -9.08 -10.69
CA VAL A 135 -18.88 -8.31 -11.56
C VAL A 135 -19.68 -7.33 -12.42
N GLN A 136 -19.98 -6.18 -11.86
CA GLN A 136 -21.02 -5.29 -12.39
C GLN A 136 -20.56 -4.47 -13.60
N THR A 137 -19.26 -4.17 -13.73
CA THR A 137 -18.73 -3.30 -14.79
C THR A 137 -17.67 -4.00 -15.62
N GLN A 138 -17.49 -3.54 -16.85
CA GLN A 138 -16.42 -4.00 -17.74
C GLN A 138 -15.04 -3.76 -17.09
N ALA A 139 -14.83 -2.59 -16.45
CA ALA A 139 -13.57 -2.28 -15.76
C ALA A 139 -13.23 -3.31 -14.67
N GLN A 140 -14.24 -3.80 -13.92
CA GLN A 140 -14.04 -4.87 -12.94
C GLN A 140 -13.66 -6.20 -13.61
N TYR A 141 -14.25 -6.50 -14.76
CA TYR A 141 -13.92 -7.71 -15.49
C TYR A 141 -12.50 -7.68 -16.06
N VAL A 142 -12.10 -6.56 -16.66
CA VAL A 142 -10.72 -6.33 -17.13
C VAL A 142 -9.75 -6.43 -15.97
N PHE A 143 -10.02 -5.75 -14.86
CA PHE A 143 -9.18 -5.78 -13.65
C PHE A 143 -8.94 -7.21 -13.13
N ILE A 144 -9.92 -8.11 -13.22
CA ILE A 144 -9.75 -9.50 -12.82
C ILE A 144 -8.72 -10.20 -13.72
N HIS A 145 -8.78 -9.98 -15.03
CA HIS A 145 -7.82 -10.56 -15.98
C HIS A 145 -6.42 -10.01 -15.77
N ASP A 146 -6.30 -8.69 -15.59
CA ASP A 146 -5.01 -8.03 -15.32
C ASP A 146 -4.39 -8.54 -14.02
N SER A 147 -5.22 -8.68 -12.96
CA SER A 147 -4.78 -9.21 -11.67
C SER A 147 -4.26 -10.65 -11.77
N LEU A 148 -4.96 -11.50 -12.52
CA LEU A 148 -4.56 -12.90 -12.72
C LEU A 148 -3.31 -12.98 -13.61
N SER A 149 -3.20 -12.14 -14.63
CA SER A 149 -2.01 -12.05 -15.48
C SER A 149 -0.78 -11.64 -14.67
N GLU A 150 -0.90 -10.60 -13.85
CA GLU A 150 0.17 -10.15 -12.97
C GLU A 150 0.59 -11.26 -11.98
N LEU A 151 -0.39 -11.97 -11.39
CA LEU A 151 -0.10 -13.08 -10.50
C LEU A 151 0.63 -14.24 -11.21
N VAL A 152 0.30 -14.53 -12.47
CA VAL A 152 0.99 -15.57 -13.27
C VAL A 152 2.43 -15.14 -13.56
N VAL A 153 2.65 -13.87 -13.91
CA VAL A 153 3.98 -13.33 -14.24
C VAL A 153 4.87 -13.22 -12.99
N CYS A 154 4.35 -12.67 -11.90
CA CYS A 154 5.11 -12.46 -10.66
C CYS A 154 5.24 -13.73 -9.83
N GLY A 155 4.30 -14.66 -9.96
CA GLY A 155 4.18 -15.84 -9.12
C GLY A 155 3.78 -15.50 -7.67
N GLU A 156 3.83 -16.50 -6.80
CA GLU A 156 3.59 -16.35 -5.36
C GLU A 156 4.86 -15.82 -4.68
N THR A 157 4.85 -14.54 -4.26
CA THR A 157 6.01 -13.86 -3.66
C THR A 157 5.98 -13.85 -2.14
N ASP A 158 4.85 -14.17 -1.53
CA ASP A 158 4.71 -14.28 -0.07
C ASP A 158 5.54 -15.45 0.48
N VAL A 159 6.42 -15.15 1.45
CA VAL A 159 7.29 -16.14 2.08
C VAL A 159 7.07 -16.13 3.59
N ALA A 160 6.82 -17.31 4.17
CA ALA A 160 6.80 -17.42 5.62
C ALA A 160 8.19 -17.07 6.21
N ALA A 161 8.22 -16.32 7.32
CA ALA A 161 9.46 -15.82 7.91
C ALA A 161 10.48 -16.96 8.17
N GLY A 162 10.02 -18.13 8.62
CA GLY A 162 10.88 -19.31 8.82
C GLY A 162 11.50 -19.89 7.55
N ASN A 163 10.93 -19.59 6.39
CA ASN A 163 11.36 -20.11 5.09
C ASN A 163 12.23 -19.14 4.28
N ILE A 164 12.52 -17.94 4.81
CA ILE A 164 13.24 -16.90 4.09
C ILE A 164 14.62 -17.38 3.60
N ARG A 165 15.36 -18.14 4.41
CA ARG A 165 16.68 -18.68 4.03
C ARG A 165 16.57 -19.66 2.85
N ILE A 166 15.56 -20.53 2.87
CA ILE A 166 15.31 -21.49 1.77
C ILE A 166 14.98 -20.71 0.50
N ARG A 167 14.13 -19.70 0.61
CA ARG A 167 13.76 -18.84 -0.54
C ARG A 167 14.97 -18.11 -1.10
N MET A 168 15.84 -17.55 -0.25
CA MET A 168 17.09 -16.91 -0.68
C MET A 168 17.99 -17.89 -1.45
N MET A 169 18.19 -19.12 -0.94
CA MET A 169 18.97 -20.13 -1.65
C MET A 169 18.38 -20.51 -3.01
N GLN A 170 17.04 -20.54 -3.13
CA GLN A 170 16.38 -20.77 -4.40
C GLN A 170 16.63 -19.64 -5.39
N LEU A 171 16.51 -18.38 -4.93
CA LEU A 171 16.70 -17.18 -5.76
C LEU A 171 18.17 -16.94 -6.14
N GLN A 172 19.12 -17.53 -5.45
CA GLN A 172 20.55 -17.52 -5.82
C GLN A 172 20.89 -18.51 -6.93
N LYS A 173 20.01 -19.46 -7.23
CA LYS A 173 20.26 -20.46 -8.27
C LYS A 173 20.03 -19.88 -9.67
N PRO A 174 20.78 -20.35 -10.67
CA PRO A 174 20.48 -20.04 -12.06
C PRO A 174 19.09 -20.53 -12.46
N VAL A 175 18.39 -19.74 -13.25
CA VAL A 175 17.10 -20.07 -13.86
C VAL A 175 17.28 -20.25 -15.39
N PRO A 176 16.34 -20.86 -16.09
CA PRO A 176 16.37 -20.90 -17.55
C PRO A 176 16.58 -19.51 -18.16
N GLY A 177 17.55 -19.37 -19.07
CA GLY A 177 17.98 -18.08 -19.63
C GLY A 177 19.28 -17.53 -19.05
N GLY A 178 19.94 -18.24 -18.10
CA GLY A 178 21.28 -17.91 -17.59
C GLY A 178 21.33 -16.84 -16.48
N LEU A 179 20.19 -16.27 -16.10
CA LEU A 179 20.08 -15.32 -15.00
C LEU A 179 20.00 -16.06 -13.65
N VAL A 180 20.40 -15.41 -12.56
CA VAL A 180 20.02 -15.88 -11.20
C VAL A 180 18.59 -15.45 -10.88
N GLY A 181 17.93 -16.24 -10.01
CA GLY A 181 16.53 -16.01 -9.67
C GLY A 181 16.23 -14.60 -9.16
N PHE A 182 17.13 -13.96 -8.38
CA PHE A 182 16.99 -12.56 -7.97
C PHE A 182 16.98 -11.58 -9.14
N GLN A 183 17.86 -11.76 -10.11
CA GLN A 183 17.91 -10.91 -11.32
C GLN A 183 16.61 -11.05 -12.10
N LYS A 184 16.16 -12.28 -12.33
CA LYS A 184 14.90 -12.52 -13.03
C LYS A 184 13.70 -11.93 -12.32
N GLN A 185 13.65 -12.05 -11.00
CA GLN A 185 12.56 -11.46 -10.21
C GLN A 185 12.59 -9.93 -10.25
N PHE A 186 13.78 -9.32 -10.24
CA PHE A 186 13.93 -7.87 -10.33
C PHE A 186 13.55 -7.35 -11.73
N GLU A 187 13.98 -8.01 -12.80
CA GLU A 187 13.56 -7.68 -14.18
C GLU A 187 12.04 -7.77 -14.33
N THR A 188 11.42 -8.82 -13.80
CA THR A 188 9.95 -8.95 -13.79
C THR A 188 9.28 -7.79 -13.05
N LEU A 189 9.84 -7.36 -11.91
CA LEU A 189 9.34 -6.21 -11.16
C LEU A 189 9.44 -4.92 -11.99
N GLU A 190 10.56 -4.69 -12.67
CA GLU A 190 10.73 -3.51 -13.53
C GLU A 190 9.75 -3.52 -14.71
N GLU A 191 9.55 -4.68 -15.33
CA GLU A 191 8.61 -4.85 -16.44
C GLU A 191 7.16 -4.53 -15.99
N VAL A 192 6.68 -5.13 -14.92
CA VAL A 192 5.34 -4.89 -14.39
C VAL A 192 5.18 -3.45 -13.91
N SER A 193 6.20 -2.89 -13.25
CA SER A 193 6.16 -1.50 -12.77
C SER A 193 6.14 -0.49 -13.93
N SER A 194 6.77 -0.79 -15.06
CA SER A 194 6.78 0.09 -16.23
C SER A 194 5.41 0.19 -16.91
N GLN A 195 4.55 -0.80 -16.73
CA GLN A 195 3.18 -0.81 -17.28
C GLN A 195 2.20 0.04 -16.47
N CYS A 196 2.59 0.46 -15.25
CA CYS A 196 1.74 1.34 -14.45
C CYS A 196 1.63 2.73 -15.10
N GLU A 197 0.41 3.16 -15.39
CA GLU A 197 0.17 4.53 -15.85
C GLU A 197 0.60 5.54 -14.78
N ALA A 198 1.70 6.25 -15.05
CA ALA A 198 2.23 7.27 -14.17
C ALA A 198 2.20 8.63 -14.87
N SER A 199 1.60 9.62 -14.23
CA SER A 199 1.64 11.01 -14.70
C SER A 199 2.71 11.79 -13.91
N TYR A 200 3.54 12.52 -14.63
CA TYR A 200 4.61 13.36 -14.10
C TYR A 200 4.48 14.81 -14.57
N GLN A 201 3.27 15.26 -14.87
CA GLN A 201 3.00 16.52 -15.53
C GLN A 201 3.60 17.71 -14.76
N GLU A 202 3.33 17.82 -13.47
CA GLU A 202 3.84 18.90 -12.65
C GLU A 202 5.36 18.80 -12.44
N ALA A 203 5.87 17.57 -12.23
CA ALA A 203 7.30 17.36 -12.06
C ALA A 203 8.14 17.72 -13.32
N LYS A 204 7.57 17.54 -14.51
CA LYS A 204 8.18 17.87 -15.80
C LYS A 204 7.97 19.31 -16.25
N ALA A 205 7.16 20.09 -15.53
CA ALA A 205 6.93 21.48 -15.87
C ALA A 205 8.25 22.28 -15.85
N LYS A 206 8.43 23.16 -16.85
CA LYS A 206 9.67 23.94 -17.01
C LYS A 206 10.06 24.71 -15.74
N TYR A 207 9.08 25.26 -15.02
CA TYR A 207 9.31 26.03 -13.79
C TYR A 207 9.72 25.14 -12.60
N ASN A 208 9.58 23.83 -12.69
CA ASN A 208 10.01 22.86 -11.67
C ASN A 208 11.31 22.12 -12.05
N ALA A 209 11.84 22.30 -13.26
CA ALA A 209 13.05 21.60 -13.71
C ALA A 209 14.24 21.81 -12.77
N GLY A 210 14.45 23.02 -12.26
CA GLY A 210 15.49 23.34 -11.28
C GLY A 210 15.26 22.80 -9.87
N LYS A 211 14.11 22.17 -9.60
CA LYS A 211 13.80 21.54 -8.31
C LYS A 211 14.05 20.03 -8.31
N ASN A 212 14.42 19.45 -9.45
CA ASN A 212 14.72 18.03 -9.60
C ASN A 212 16.22 17.80 -9.71
N ARG A 213 16.82 17.06 -8.79
CA ARG A 213 18.24 16.69 -8.83
C ARG A 213 18.56 15.80 -10.04
N PHE A 214 17.67 14.87 -10.35
CA PHE A 214 17.74 13.97 -11.49
C PHE A 214 16.48 14.10 -12.32
N PRO A 215 16.59 14.36 -13.65
CA PRO A 215 15.45 14.63 -14.50
C PRO A 215 14.56 13.40 -14.76
N ASP A 216 15.06 12.20 -14.48
CA ASP A 216 14.39 10.91 -14.65
C ASP A 216 13.83 10.34 -13.31
N LYS A 217 14.15 10.93 -12.17
CA LYS A 217 13.70 10.49 -10.84
C LYS A 217 12.62 11.44 -10.30
N LEU A 218 11.43 11.30 -10.79
CA LEU A 218 10.32 12.23 -10.59
C LEU A 218 9.20 11.62 -9.73
N PRO A 219 8.54 12.40 -8.88
CA PRO A 219 7.38 11.96 -8.15
C PRO A 219 6.16 11.88 -9.08
N ASN A 220 5.40 10.79 -8.96
CA ASN A 220 4.12 10.63 -9.67
C ASN A 220 3.06 11.56 -9.09
N GLU A 221 2.20 12.14 -9.95
CA GLU A 221 1.11 13.04 -9.54
C GLU A 221 0.19 12.47 -8.46
N LEU A 222 -0.02 11.15 -8.45
CA LEU A 222 -0.91 10.48 -7.50
C LEU A 222 -0.31 10.36 -6.09
N GLY A 223 1.03 10.28 -6.00
CA GLY A 223 1.75 10.07 -4.75
C GLY A 223 2.54 11.28 -4.29
N ARG A 224 2.70 12.33 -5.13
CA ARG A 224 3.56 13.45 -4.77
C ARG A 224 3.06 14.21 -3.53
N VAL A 225 3.99 14.71 -2.77
CA VAL A 225 3.71 15.67 -1.71
C VAL A 225 3.40 17.02 -2.36
N ARG A 226 2.32 17.65 -1.91
CA ARG A 226 1.93 18.99 -2.33
C ARG A 226 2.13 19.96 -1.18
N LEU A 227 2.90 21.01 -1.42
CA LEU A 227 3.01 22.11 -0.47
C LEU A 227 1.81 23.04 -0.62
N ARG A 228 1.47 23.79 0.42
CA ARG A 228 0.40 24.79 0.32
C ARG A 228 0.73 25.81 -0.77
N PHE A 229 -0.27 26.21 -1.51
CA PHE A 229 -0.10 27.12 -2.64
C PHE A 229 0.61 28.41 -2.22
N GLY A 230 1.62 28.79 -3.00
CA GLY A 230 2.24 30.10 -2.98
C GLY A 230 1.83 30.91 -4.22
N PRO A 231 2.27 32.16 -4.33
CA PRO A 231 1.83 33.09 -5.38
C PRO A 231 2.40 32.78 -6.77
N LYS A 232 3.35 31.86 -6.89
CA LYS A 232 4.04 31.56 -8.15
C LYS A 232 3.72 30.13 -8.64
N PRO A 233 3.70 29.89 -9.97
CA PRO A 233 3.66 28.53 -10.53
C PRO A 233 4.75 27.65 -9.95
N GLY A 234 4.44 26.39 -9.65
CA GLY A 234 5.37 25.43 -9.03
C GLY A 234 5.69 25.68 -7.56
N SER A 235 5.03 26.64 -6.91
CA SER A 235 5.25 26.89 -5.48
C SER A 235 4.67 25.79 -4.57
N ASP A 236 3.82 24.91 -5.10
CA ASP A 236 3.32 23.70 -4.42
C ASP A 236 4.18 22.45 -4.69
N TYR A 237 5.22 22.57 -5.50
CA TYR A 237 6.03 21.44 -5.92
C TYR A 237 7.28 21.26 -5.07
N ILE A 238 7.48 20.04 -4.68
CA ILE A 238 8.74 19.48 -4.16
C ILE A 238 8.90 18.07 -4.72
N ASN A 239 10.13 17.64 -5.02
CA ASN A 239 10.39 16.26 -5.42
C ASN A 239 10.36 15.35 -4.20
N ALA A 240 9.15 14.96 -3.81
CA ALA A 240 8.85 14.10 -2.68
C ALA A 240 7.53 13.33 -2.92
N SER A 241 7.46 12.11 -2.39
CA SER A 241 6.30 11.23 -2.49
C SER A 241 5.90 10.67 -1.14
N PHE A 242 4.59 10.57 -0.88
CA PHE A 242 4.08 9.77 0.22
C PHE A 242 4.25 8.29 -0.09
N ILE A 243 4.77 7.55 0.88
CA ILE A 243 4.95 6.10 0.80
C ILE A 243 4.15 5.46 1.93
N ASP A 244 3.40 4.43 1.59
CA ASP A 244 2.63 3.67 2.56
C ASP A 244 3.56 2.80 3.42
N GLY A 245 3.23 2.65 4.67
CA GLY A 245 3.88 1.72 5.58
C GLY A 245 3.08 0.43 5.73
N TYR A 246 3.59 -0.47 6.55
CA TYR A 246 2.92 -1.76 6.79
C TYR A 246 1.52 -1.62 7.42
N LYS A 247 1.38 -0.71 8.40
CA LYS A 247 0.12 -0.54 9.16
C LYS A 247 -0.68 0.69 8.77
N GLN A 248 -0.04 1.65 8.11
CA GLN A 248 -0.62 2.98 7.91
C GLN A 248 -0.27 3.51 6.52
N ARG A 249 -1.25 4.11 5.86
CA ARG A 249 -1.02 4.86 4.63
C ARG A 249 -0.24 6.13 4.90
N LYS A 250 0.60 6.54 3.92
CA LYS A 250 1.42 7.76 4.02
C LYS A 250 2.29 7.81 5.27
N ALA A 251 2.82 6.65 5.68
CA ALA A 251 3.67 6.53 6.86
C ALA A 251 5.03 7.20 6.68
N TYR A 252 5.48 7.34 5.43
CA TYR A 252 6.75 7.94 5.08
C TYR A 252 6.58 9.01 4.00
N ILE A 253 7.55 9.91 3.96
CA ILE A 253 7.81 10.78 2.82
C ILE A 253 9.20 10.42 2.30
N ALA A 254 9.27 9.92 1.06
CA ALA A 254 10.53 9.74 0.35
C ALA A 254 10.82 10.97 -0.48
N THR A 255 12.03 11.54 -0.33
CA THR A 255 12.46 12.75 -1.05
C THR A 255 13.90 12.64 -1.48
N GLN A 256 14.28 13.37 -2.50
CA GLN A 256 15.68 13.55 -2.88
C GLN A 256 16.45 14.34 -1.82
N GLY A 257 17.78 14.21 -1.78
CA GLY A 257 18.63 15.14 -1.01
C GLY A 257 18.37 16.58 -1.48
N PRO A 258 18.10 17.55 -0.58
CA PRO A 258 17.79 18.90 -0.99
C PRO A 258 18.94 19.53 -1.76
N MET A 259 18.60 20.38 -2.72
CA MET A 259 19.51 21.28 -3.42
C MET A 259 19.44 22.65 -2.77
N GLU A 260 20.40 23.51 -3.01
CA GLU A 260 20.45 24.87 -2.46
C GLU A 260 19.11 25.61 -2.60
N GLY A 261 18.52 25.57 -3.79
CA GLY A 261 17.24 26.21 -4.09
C GLY A 261 16.00 25.53 -3.50
N THR A 262 16.12 24.33 -2.91
CA THR A 262 14.97 23.55 -2.41
C THR A 262 14.98 23.32 -0.89
N VAL A 263 16.00 23.82 -0.17
CA VAL A 263 16.08 23.70 1.31
C VAL A 263 14.87 24.34 1.98
N ALA A 264 14.46 25.51 1.54
CA ALA A 264 13.29 26.19 2.11
C ALA A 264 11.98 25.39 1.87
N ASP A 265 11.84 24.78 0.70
CA ASP A 265 10.69 23.90 0.38
C ASP A 265 10.72 22.61 1.22
N LEU A 266 11.91 22.06 1.52
CA LEU A 266 12.07 20.91 2.43
C LEU A 266 11.55 21.23 3.84
N TRP A 267 12.01 22.34 4.43
CA TRP A 267 11.56 22.74 5.76
C TRP A 267 10.07 23.07 5.81
N ARG A 268 9.55 23.67 4.74
CA ARG A 268 8.13 23.93 4.57
C ARG A 268 7.34 22.62 4.52
N MET A 269 7.80 21.61 3.80
CA MET A 269 7.19 20.28 3.76
C MET A 269 7.16 19.63 5.15
N ILE A 270 8.29 19.66 5.87
CA ILE A 270 8.40 19.12 7.22
C ILE A 270 7.38 19.77 8.16
N TRP A 271 7.25 21.10 8.09
CA TRP A 271 6.29 21.85 8.88
C TRP A 271 4.83 21.53 8.51
N GLU A 272 4.50 21.59 7.24
CA GLU A 272 3.13 21.41 6.75
C GLU A 272 2.59 19.98 6.98
N HIS A 273 3.46 18.99 7.00
CA HIS A 273 3.11 17.58 7.19
C HIS A 273 3.44 17.04 8.58
N ASN A 274 3.83 17.91 9.53
CA ASN A 274 4.14 17.55 10.91
C ASN A 274 5.19 16.43 11.02
N CYS A 275 6.22 16.45 10.17
CA CYS A 275 7.29 15.45 10.24
C CYS A 275 8.11 15.65 11.50
N SER A 276 8.18 14.63 12.35
CA SER A 276 8.90 14.66 13.62
C SER A 276 10.31 14.07 13.54
N CYS A 277 10.66 13.43 12.42
CA CYS A 277 11.94 12.77 12.23
C CYS A 277 12.41 12.89 10.78
N ILE A 278 13.68 13.14 10.58
CA ILE A 278 14.36 13.10 9.28
C ILE A 278 15.42 12.01 9.34
N ILE A 279 15.38 11.10 8.38
CA ILE A 279 16.41 10.06 8.21
C ILE A 279 17.19 10.38 6.94
N MET A 280 18.47 10.68 7.09
CA MET A 280 19.37 10.97 5.97
C MET A 280 20.26 9.75 5.73
N LEU A 281 20.18 9.17 4.54
CA LEU A 281 20.87 7.93 4.16
C LEU A 281 22.08 8.18 3.23
N CYS A 282 22.45 9.44 3.02
CA CYS A 282 23.63 9.84 2.25
C CYS A 282 24.46 10.83 3.07
N GLN A 283 25.71 11.06 2.68
CA GLN A 283 26.48 12.19 3.17
C GLN A 283 26.14 13.46 2.37
N THR A 284 26.57 14.61 2.84
CA THR A 284 26.43 15.86 2.07
C THR A 284 27.22 15.80 0.77
N GLN A 285 28.37 15.13 0.79
CA GLN A 285 29.21 14.88 -0.38
C GLN A 285 29.60 13.40 -0.45
N GLU A 286 29.48 12.82 -1.63
CA GLU A 286 29.87 11.43 -1.91
C GLU A 286 30.62 11.38 -3.23
N LYS A 287 31.78 10.72 -3.26
CA LYS A 287 32.63 10.60 -4.45
C LYS A 287 32.91 11.94 -5.15
N GLY A 288 33.09 13.01 -4.36
CA GLY A 288 33.36 14.37 -4.87
C GLY A 288 32.14 15.10 -5.45
N GLN A 289 30.94 14.55 -5.33
CA GLN A 289 29.70 15.19 -5.77
C GLN A 289 28.81 15.52 -4.58
N VAL A 290 28.07 16.63 -4.68
CA VAL A 290 27.09 17.03 -3.66
C VAL A 290 25.84 16.13 -3.75
N SER A 291 25.68 15.24 -2.77
CA SER A 291 24.51 14.34 -2.68
C SER A 291 23.33 15.01 -1.96
N SER A 292 23.62 15.91 -1.01
CA SER A 292 22.62 16.70 -0.31
C SER A 292 23.24 18.03 0.10
N HIS A 293 22.56 19.13 -0.18
CA HIS A 293 22.94 20.41 0.41
C HIS A 293 22.68 20.38 1.92
N CYS A 294 23.55 20.99 2.71
CA CYS A 294 23.34 21.11 4.15
C CYS A 294 22.08 21.96 4.40
N PHE A 295 21.11 21.41 5.12
CA PHE A 295 19.81 22.05 5.36
C PHE A 295 19.57 22.37 6.84
N TRP A 296 20.58 22.22 7.67
CA TRP A 296 20.55 22.57 9.09
C TRP A 296 21.69 23.54 9.43
N PRO A 297 21.58 24.36 10.51
CA PRO A 297 22.67 25.14 11.02
C PRO A 297 23.85 24.27 11.47
N GLU A 298 25.08 24.67 11.19
CA GLU A 298 26.28 23.83 11.43
C GLU A 298 26.69 23.76 12.92
N GLY A 299 26.34 24.75 13.73
CA GLY A 299 26.71 24.81 15.13
C GLY A 299 25.59 24.52 16.12
N GLU A 300 25.94 23.96 17.29
CA GLU A 300 25.00 23.88 18.41
C GLU A 300 24.55 25.28 18.84
N LYS A 301 23.22 25.44 19.06
CA LYS A 301 22.57 26.71 19.39
C LYS A 301 22.56 27.75 18.26
N GLU A 302 23.04 27.42 17.09
CA GLU A 302 22.87 28.26 15.91
C GLU A 302 21.46 28.15 15.33
N GLU A 303 20.99 29.26 14.77
CA GLU A 303 19.71 29.34 14.08
C GLU A 303 19.93 29.88 12.68
N ALA A 304 19.20 29.30 11.73
CA ALA A 304 19.16 29.79 10.35
C ALA A 304 17.71 29.97 9.88
N VAL A 305 17.52 30.89 8.94
CA VAL A 305 16.21 31.20 8.39
C VAL A 305 16.11 30.58 7.01
N TYR A 306 15.11 29.72 6.82
CA TYR A 306 14.81 29.07 5.56
C TYR A 306 13.41 29.50 5.10
N GLY A 307 13.36 30.44 4.18
CA GLY A 307 12.08 31.06 3.77
C GLY A 307 11.41 31.82 4.92
N LYS A 308 10.27 31.30 5.39
CA LYS A 308 9.53 31.87 6.54
C LYS A 308 9.78 31.12 7.85
N LEU A 309 10.59 30.09 7.84
CA LEU A 309 10.83 29.23 8.99
C LEU A 309 12.22 29.50 9.59
N ARG A 310 12.29 29.54 10.91
CA ARG A 310 13.52 29.59 11.67
C ARG A 310 13.81 28.18 12.20
N VAL A 311 15.01 27.69 11.95
CA VAL A 311 15.47 26.36 12.32
C VAL A 311 16.68 26.51 13.22
N GLY A 312 16.68 25.89 14.38
CA GLY A 312 17.79 25.89 15.32
C GLY A 312 18.17 24.47 15.74
N VAL A 313 19.47 24.25 15.92
CA VAL A 313 20.02 23.00 16.45
C VAL A 313 20.15 23.12 17.96
N LYS A 314 19.40 22.31 18.72
CA LYS A 314 19.43 22.31 20.18
C LYS A 314 20.58 21.47 20.76
N ARG A 315 20.85 20.32 20.14
CA ARG A 315 21.86 19.36 20.61
C ARG A 315 22.31 18.46 19.44
N VAL A 316 23.61 18.19 19.44
CA VAL A 316 24.20 17.16 18.56
C VAL A 316 24.73 16.02 19.42
N SER A 317 24.46 14.78 19.04
CA SER A 317 25.07 13.59 19.66
C SER A 317 25.61 12.68 18.56
N ILE A 318 26.87 12.27 18.72
CA ILE A 318 27.53 11.36 17.78
C ILE A 318 27.73 10.02 18.49
N THR A 319 27.18 8.96 17.92
CA THR A 319 27.42 7.59 18.38
C THR A 319 28.33 6.91 17.37
N VAL A 320 29.51 6.51 17.82
CA VAL A 320 30.44 5.71 17.04
C VAL A 320 30.17 4.24 17.38
N THR A 321 29.64 3.47 16.43
CA THR A 321 29.58 2.01 16.55
C THR A 321 30.94 1.45 16.12
N SER A 322 31.67 0.85 17.07
CA SER A 322 32.88 0.08 16.82
C SER A 322 32.58 -1.21 16.06
#